data_5230383f0be10921a88a253c03120fe0
#
_entry.id   5230383f0be10921a88a253c03120fe0
#
_cell.length_a   1.000
_cell.length_b   1.000
_cell.length_c   1.000
_cell.angle_alpha   90.00
_cell.angle_beta   90.00
_cell.angle_gamma   90.00
#
_symmetry.space_group_name_H-M   'P 1'
#
loop_
_entity.id
_entity.type
_entity.pdbx_description
1 polymer ?
#
loop_
_entity_poly.entity_id
_entity_poly.type
_entity_poly.pdbx_seq_one_letter_code
_entity_poly.pdbx_strand_id
1 'polypeptide(L)'
;SMQTAQRRIPIGGDGGKNKTWKEMLVHYENELANFKANLQLLKDRAAGKVTESAAEIKPLSAANVKILNGLAPVKLATGASLFSNVPGKVDALAAELEGLTAYRMNGDVQRKEGTTIEFEAAAPVSLLVGYFRDDQKKYAKAPKLETDASANDYGQAEPKLTNAIRIAGMPLANVHAYHFEAGKHTLLLPKGYTMVLGFTDAQVTPRNAGLAGAEETMDWMFY
;
A
#
# COMPACT_ATOMS: atom_id res chain seq x y z
N SER A 1 44.83 -20.85 -19.12
CA SER A 1 44.87 -19.46 -18.68
C SER A 1 43.59 -19.09 -17.88
N MET A 2 43.77 -18.88 -16.59
CA MET A 2 42.73 -18.59 -15.62
C MET A 2 42.22 -17.12 -15.66
N GLN A 3 42.40 -16.39 -16.73
CA GLN A 3 42.01 -14.98 -16.83
C GLN A 3 40.61 -14.74 -17.45
N THR A 4 39.91 -15.79 -17.85
CA THR A 4 38.59 -15.66 -18.51
C THR A 4 37.40 -15.68 -17.53
N ALA A 5 37.63 -15.91 -16.23
CA ALA A 5 36.55 -16.08 -15.23
C ALA A 5 36.05 -14.78 -14.59
N GLN A 6 36.59 -13.61 -14.99
CA GLN A 6 36.17 -12.31 -14.45
C GLN A 6 35.27 -11.51 -15.41
N ARG A 7 34.57 -12.17 -16.30
CA ARG A 7 33.56 -11.46 -17.10
C ARG A 7 32.45 -10.95 -16.20
N ARG A 8 32.30 -9.64 -16.14
CA ARG A 8 31.14 -9.00 -15.54
C ARG A 8 29.92 -9.28 -16.39
N ILE A 9 28.86 -9.80 -15.76
CA ILE A 9 27.59 -10.06 -16.43
C ILE A 9 26.61 -9.00 -15.96
N PRO A 10 25.92 -8.30 -16.87
CA PRO A 10 24.83 -7.39 -16.50
C PRO A 10 23.69 -8.23 -15.93
N ILE A 11 23.26 -7.89 -14.71
CA ILE A 11 22.09 -8.48 -14.08
C ILE A 11 20.95 -7.48 -14.21
N GLY A 12 19.91 -7.88 -14.93
CA GLY A 12 18.71 -7.06 -15.06
C GLY A 12 18.07 -6.82 -13.70
N GLY A 13 17.66 -5.57 -13.42
CA GLY A 13 16.96 -5.19 -12.20
C GLY A 13 17.83 -4.54 -11.11
N ASP A 14 19.16 -4.50 -11.24
CA ASP A 14 20.04 -3.85 -10.27
C ASP A 14 20.66 -2.51 -10.76
N GLY A 15 19.95 -1.79 -11.61
CA GLY A 15 20.43 -0.51 -12.17
C GLY A 15 21.53 -0.65 -13.21
N GLY A 16 21.67 -1.80 -13.87
CA GLY A 16 22.65 -2.03 -14.91
C GLY A 16 24.08 -2.21 -14.42
N LYS A 17 24.29 -2.46 -13.15
CA LYS A 17 25.63 -2.75 -12.59
C LYS A 17 26.10 -4.14 -13.02
N ASN A 18 27.35 -4.21 -13.44
CA ASN A 18 28.02 -5.48 -13.73
C ASN A 18 28.54 -6.10 -12.44
N LYS A 19 28.21 -7.35 -12.17
CA LYS A 19 28.75 -8.14 -11.04
C LYS A 19 29.77 -9.15 -11.53
N THR A 20 30.78 -9.44 -10.70
CA THR A 20 31.71 -10.54 -10.94
C THR A 20 31.04 -11.88 -10.66
N TRP A 21 31.60 -12.99 -11.21
CA TRP A 21 31.12 -14.35 -10.89
C TRP A 21 31.09 -14.63 -9.39
N LYS A 22 32.05 -14.08 -8.64
CA LYS A 22 32.13 -14.26 -7.20
C LYS A 22 31.01 -13.55 -6.45
N GLU A 23 30.68 -12.30 -6.88
CA GLU A 23 29.55 -11.55 -6.32
C GLU A 23 28.20 -12.20 -6.65
N MET A 24 28.10 -12.76 -7.86
CA MET A 24 26.90 -13.51 -8.26
C MET A 24 26.74 -14.79 -7.45
N LEU A 25 27.82 -15.52 -7.20
CA LEU A 25 27.78 -16.74 -6.41
C LEU A 25 27.26 -16.44 -4.99
N VAL A 26 27.81 -15.43 -4.32
CA VAL A 26 27.35 -15.01 -2.99
C VAL A 26 25.87 -14.61 -3.00
N HIS A 27 25.44 -13.90 -4.05
CA HIS A 27 24.03 -13.54 -4.20
C HIS A 27 23.13 -14.78 -4.28
N TYR A 28 23.44 -15.72 -5.15
CA TYR A 28 22.64 -16.93 -5.31
C TYR A 28 22.71 -17.89 -4.13
N GLU A 29 23.83 -17.93 -3.41
CA GLU A 29 23.93 -18.69 -2.16
C GLU A 29 22.98 -18.12 -1.08
N ASN A 30 22.90 -16.79 -0.96
CA ASN A 30 21.97 -16.13 -0.06
C ASN A 30 20.49 -16.36 -0.47
N GLU A 31 20.19 -16.25 -1.76
CA GLU A 31 18.85 -16.56 -2.31
C GLU A 31 18.45 -18.02 -2.01
N LEU A 32 19.38 -18.96 -2.21
CA LEU A 32 19.16 -20.36 -1.92
C LEU A 32 18.91 -20.62 -0.43
N ALA A 33 19.67 -19.94 0.44
CA ALA A 33 19.48 -20.04 1.89
C ALA A 33 18.09 -19.53 2.31
N ASN A 34 17.66 -18.37 1.78
CA ASN A 34 16.34 -17.81 2.02
C ASN A 34 15.24 -18.75 1.51
N PHE A 35 15.41 -19.31 0.32
CA PHE A 35 14.44 -20.26 -0.25
C PHE A 35 14.31 -21.53 0.62
N LYS A 36 15.43 -22.09 1.08
CA LYS A 36 15.44 -23.26 1.98
C LYS A 36 14.74 -22.96 3.31
N ALA A 37 14.98 -21.79 3.90
CA ALA A 37 14.33 -21.36 5.12
C ALA A 37 12.81 -21.23 4.94
N ASN A 38 12.36 -20.60 3.85
CA ASN A 38 10.95 -20.47 3.51
C ASN A 38 10.29 -21.83 3.25
N LEU A 39 10.97 -22.74 2.55
CA LEU A 39 10.48 -24.09 2.31
C LEU A 39 10.32 -24.87 3.62
N GLN A 40 11.28 -24.74 4.55
CA GLN A 40 11.19 -25.38 5.85
C GLN A 40 10.01 -24.83 6.66
N LEU A 41 9.82 -23.51 6.66
CA LEU A 41 8.67 -22.86 7.30
C LEU A 41 7.33 -23.39 6.75
N LEU A 42 7.21 -23.53 5.43
CA LEU A 42 6.01 -24.09 4.80
C LEU A 42 5.78 -25.55 5.20
N LYS A 43 6.85 -26.37 5.28
CA LYS A 43 6.75 -27.76 5.75
C LYS A 43 6.30 -27.84 7.20
N ASP A 44 6.83 -26.96 8.06
CA ASP A 44 6.49 -26.93 9.48
C ASP A 44 5.04 -26.46 9.70
N ARG A 45 4.56 -25.52 8.88
CA ARG A 45 3.14 -25.13 8.85
C ARG A 45 2.24 -26.29 8.39
N ALA A 46 2.59 -26.97 7.30
CA ALA A 46 1.84 -28.11 6.80
C ALA A 46 1.81 -29.28 7.80
N ALA A 47 2.84 -29.43 8.62
CA ALA A 47 2.94 -30.42 9.69
C ALA A 47 2.27 -29.98 11.00
N GLY A 48 1.65 -28.79 11.08
CA GLY A 48 1.03 -28.24 12.29
C GLY A 48 2.03 -27.92 13.41
N LYS A 49 3.32 -27.85 13.11
CA LYS A 49 4.39 -27.56 14.09
C LYS A 49 4.53 -26.05 14.38
N VAL A 50 4.07 -25.22 13.48
CA VAL A 50 3.99 -23.75 13.67
C VAL A 50 2.52 -23.40 13.72
N THR A 51 1.99 -23.24 14.89
CA THR A 51 0.82 -22.39 15.08
C THR A 51 1.32 -20.98 14.87
N GLU A 52 0.90 -20.33 13.77
CA GLU A 52 0.98 -18.90 13.73
C GLU A 52 0.20 -18.40 14.93
N SER A 53 0.88 -17.94 15.95
CA SER A 53 0.41 -16.82 16.72
C SER A 53 0.29 -15.71 15.69
N ALA A 54 -0.90 -15.55 15.11
CA ALA A 54 -1.21 -14.41 14.30
C ALA A 54 -0.86 -13.21 15.19
N ALA A 55 0.25 -12.54 14.90
CA ALA A 55 0.60 -11.33 15.63
C ALA A 55 -0.66 -10.48 15.58
N GLU A 56 -1.22 -10.17 16.75
CA GLU A 56 -2.47 -9.43 16.86
C GLU A 56 -2.33 -8.15 16.06
N ILE A 57 -3.02 -8.08 14.94
CA ILE A 57 -2.96 -6.92 14.06
C ILE A 57 -3.69 -5.79 14.78
N LYS A 58 -2.95 -4.75 15.11
CA LYS A 58 -3.47 -3.60 15.86
C LYS A 58 -3.70 -2.42 14.91
N PRO A 59 -4.66 -1.55 15.25
CA PRO A 59 -4.80 -0.26 14.60
C PRO A 59 -3.49 0.52 14.62
N LEU A 60 -3.19 1.24 13.53
CA LEU A 60 -2.06 2.15 13.47
C LEU A 60 -2.30 3.36 14.37
N SER A 61 -1.24 3.87 14.97
CA SER A 61 -1.32 5.14 15.70
C SER A 61 -1.58 6.28 14.71
N ALA A 62 -2.59 7.11 15.00
CA ALA A 62 -2.87 8.30 14.22
C ALA A 62 -1.86 9.41 14.56
N ALA A 63 -1.18 9.93 13.54
CA ALA A 63 -0.30 11.09 13.70
C ALA A 63 -1.12 12.38 13.75
N ASN A 64 -0.70 13.31 14.62
CA ASN A 64 -1.30 14.63 14.68
C ASN A 64 -0.70 15.52 13.59
N VAL A 65 -1.49 15.82 12.58
CA VAL A 65 -1.10 16.63 11.42
C VAL A 65 -2.11 17.76 11.25
N LYS A 66 -1.62 18.97 10.98
CA LYS A 66 -2.46 20.13 10.71
C LYS A 66 -2.79 20.19 9.21
N ILE A 67 -4.05 20.02 8.85
CA ILE A 67 -4.54 20.22 7.47
C ILE A 67 -4.64 21.72 7.19
N LEU A 68 -4.13 22.16 6.03
CA LEU A 68 -4.05 23.58 5.66
C LEU A 68 -5.10 23.99 4.62
N ASN A 69 -5.64 23.03 3.87
CA ASN A 69 -6.63 23.30 2.80
C ASN A 69 -8.07 22.86 3.12
N GLY A 70 -8.40 22.73 4.41
CA GLY A 70 -9.78 22.61 4.87
C GLY A 70 -10.49 21.28 4.54
N LEU A 71 -9.75 20.18 4.40
CA LEU A 71 -10.36 18.87 4.21
C LEU A 71 -11.21 18.48 5.41
N ALA A 72 -12.42 17.93 5.15
CA ALA A 72 -13.36 17.54 6.19
C ALA A 72 -12.95 16.20 6.84
N PRO A 73 -12.57 16.15 8.13
CA PRO A 73 -12.16 14.92 8.79
C PRO A 73 -13.36 13.99 9.02
N VAL A 74 -13.09 12.70 8.95
CA VAL A 74 -14.03 11.63 9.31
C VAL A 74 -13.27 10.50 9.99
N LYS A 75 -13.80 9.99 11.11
CA LYS A 75 -13.21 8.82 11.76
C LYS A 75 -13.38 7.59 10.88
N LEU A 76 -12.28 6.94 10.55
CA LEU A 76 -12.27 5.74 9.71
C LEU A 76 -12.72 4.53 10.54
N ALA A 77 -13.87 4.01 10.16
CA ALA A 77 -14.51 2.84 10.76
C ALA A 77 -15.54 2.27 9.78
N THR A 78 -16.02 1.08 10.03
CA THR A 78 -17.21 0.55 9.35
C THR A 78 -18.40 1.52 9.54
N GLY A 79 -19.10 1.83 8.44
CA GLY A 79 -20.17 2.82 8.40
C GLY A 79 -19.72 4.24 8.08
N ALA A 80 -18.41 4.52 8.00
CA ALA A 80 -17.88 5.83 7.62
C ALA A 80 -18.21 6.17 6.16
N SER A 81 -18.56 7.44 5.91
CA SER A 81 -18.83 7.98 4.57
C SER A 81 -17.61 8.76 4.09
N LEU A 82 -16.82 8.18 3.20
CA LEU A 82 -15.58 8.78 2.68
C LEU A 82 -15.82 9.67 1.45
N PHE A 83 -16.99 9.57 0.80
CA PHE A 83 -17.35 10.40 -0.33
C PHE A 83 -18.68 11.11 -0.07
N SER A 84 -18.74 12.41 -0.42
CA SER A 84 -19.95 13.21 -0.25
C SER A 84 -20.99 13.01 -1.35
N ASN A 85 -20.56 12.54 -2.51
CA ASN A 85 -21.40 12.35 -3.72
C ASN A 85 -21.73 10.88 -4.00
N VAL A 86 -21.36 9.97 -3.11
CA VAL A 86 -21.64 8.52 -3.22
C VAL A 86 -22.31 8.05 -1.92
N PRO A 87 -23.42 7.32 -1.99
CA PRO A 87 -24.15 6.84 -0.80
C PRO A 87 -23.41 5.70 -0.07
N GLY A 88 -22.49 5.03 -0.77
CA GLY A 88 -21.74 3.90 -0.22
C GLY A 88 -20.91 4.30 0.98
N LYS A 89 -20.95 3.46 2.02
CA LYS A 89 -20.17 3.58 3.25
C LYS A 89 -19.12 2.48 3.29
N VAL A 90 -18.08 2.69 4.09
CA VAL A 90 -17.12 1.64 4.43
C VAL A 90 -17.87 0.46 5.06
N ASP A 91 -17.81 -0.71 4.45
CA ASP A 91 -18.43 -1.93 4.95
C ASP A 91 -17.42 -2.97 5.44
N ALA A 92 -16.16 -2.86 5.03
CA ALA A 92 -15.05 -3.63 5.58
C ALA A 92 -13.74 -2.84 5.45
N LEU A 93 -12.85 -2.98 6.44
CA LEU A 93 -11.52 -2.38 6.44
C LEU A 93 -10.52 -3.23 7.20
N ALA A 94 -9.25 -3.13 6.83
CA ALA A 94 -8.15 -3.76 7.54
C ALA A 94 -8.04 -3.17 8.96
N ALA A 95 -7.70 -4.00 9.93
CA ALA A 95 -7.62 -3.61 11.34
C ALA A 95 -6.66 -2.43 11.58
N GLU A 96 -5.59 -2.34 10.81
CA GLU A 96 -4.62 -1.23 10.86
C GLU A 96 -5.24 0.14 10.58
N LEU A 97 -6.29 0.19 9.80
CA LEU A 97 -6.95 1.42 9.37
C LEU A 97 -7.99 1.92 10.38
N GLU A 98 -8.43 1.06 11.29
CA GLU A 98 -9.48 1.38 12.25
C GLU A 98 -9.09 2.56 13.15
N GLY A 99 -9.96 3.55 13.24
CA GLY A 99 -9.79 4.70 14.12
C GLY A 99 -8.90 5.83 13.58
N LEU A 100 -8.27 5.68 12.40
CA LEU A 100 -7.54 6.77 11.77
C LEU A 100 -8.47 7.94 11.42
N THR A 101 -7.92 9.13 11.28
CA THR A 101 -8.64 10.30 10.78
C THR A 101 -8.49 10.36 9.27
N ALA A 102 -9.49 9.86 8.55
CA ALA A 102 -9.62 10.00 7.11
C ALA A 102 -10.26 11.35 6.74
N TYR A 103 -10.31 11.67 5.45
CA TYR A 103 -10.91 12.90 4.98
C TYR A 103 -11.97 12.60 3.93
N ARG A 104 -13.15 13.24 4.10
CA ARG A 104 -14.28 13.10 3.17
C ARG A 104 -13.99 13.90 1.91
N MET A 105 -14.11 13.23 0.77
CA MET A 105 -13.84 13.79 -0.55
C MET A 105 -15.14 13.94 -1.37
N ASN A 106 -15.08 14.77 -2.40
CA ASN A 106 -16.07 14.78 -3.46
C ASN A 106 -15.47 14.11 -4.70
N GLY A 107 -15.93 12.91 -5.02
CA GLY A 107 -15.36 12.11 -6.12
C GLY A 107 -15.56 12.76 -7.50
N ASP A 108 -16.59 13.58 -7.71
CA ASP A 108 -16.79 14.28 -8.98
C ASP A 108 -15.77 15.41 -9.17
N VAL A 109 -15.39 16.08 -8.09
CA VAL A 109 -14.28 17.04 -8.07
C VAL A 109 -12.96 16.31 -8.33
N GLN A 110 -12.70 15.20 -7.64
CA GLN A 110 -11.50 14.41 -7.85
C GLN A 110 -11.33 13.93 -9.30
N ARG A 111 -12.43 13.56 -9.97
CA ARG A 111 -12.38 13.15 -11.38
C ARG A 111 -11.97 14.28 -12.32
N LYS A 112 -12.32 15.51 -12.01
CA LYS A 112 -12.04 16.70 -12.85
C LYS A 112 -10.66 17.28 -12.54
N GLU A 113 -10.31 17.39 -11.28
CA GLU A 113 -9.21 18.21 -10.79
C GLU A 113 -8.07 17.37 -10.15
N GLY A 114 -8.35 16.11 -9.75
CA GLY A 114 -7.47 15.33 -8.88
C GLY A 114 -7.72 15.68 -7.41
N THR A 115 -6.77 15.35 -6.55
CA THR A 115 -6.85 15.64 -5.12
C THR A 115 -5.60 16.35 -4.65
N THR A 116 -5.76 17.48 -4.00
CA THR A 116 -4.67 18.21 -3.34
C THR A 116 -4.80 18.06 -1.84
N ILE A 117 -3.73 17.67 -1.17
CA ILE A 117 -3.63 17.59 0.29
C ILE A 117 -2.51 18.53 0.73
N GLU A 118 -2.85 19.57 1.46
CA GLU A 118 -1.90 20.52 2.05
C GLU A 118 -1.89 20.35 3.56
N PHE A 119 -0.73 20.12 4.13
CA PHE A 119 -0.62 19.81 5.55
C PHE A 119 0.74 20.24 6.13
N GLU A 120 0.80 20.30 7.46
CA GLU A 120 2.00 20.52 8.25
C GLU A 120 2.13 19.42 9.29
N ALA A 121 3.27 18.73 9.27
CA ALA A 121 3.62 17.67 10.20
C ALA A 121 4.74 18.13 11.13
N ALA A 122 4.60 17.91 12.44
CA ALA A 122 5.61 18.25 13.44
C ALA A 122 6.76 17.23 13.52
N ALA A 123 6.54 16.02 13.02
CA ALA A 123 7.49 14.89 12.99
C ALA A 123 7.29 14.12 11.68
N PRO A 124 8.21 13.19 11.32
CA PRO A 124 8.02 12.33 10.16
C PRO A 124 6.71 11.54 10.23
N VAL A 125 5.98 11.48 9.13
CA VAL A 125 4.67 10.81 9.04
C VAL A 125 4.52 10.08 7.71
N SER A 126 3.63 9.11 7.68
CA SER A 126 3.13 8.50 6.45
C SER A 126 1.67 8.87 6.24
N LEU A 127 1.34 9.39 5.06
CA LEU A 127 -0.02 9.58 4.60
C LEU A 127 -0.49 8.31 3.88
N LEU A 128 -1.60 7.74 4.32
CA LEU A 128 -2.21 6.56 3.73
C LEU A 128 -3.24 6.96 2.67
N VAL A 129 -3.06 6.42 1.47
CA VAL A 129 -3.91 6.71 0.31
C VAL A 129 -4.47 5.40 -0.24
N GLY A 130 -5.79 5.33 -0.38
CA GLY A 130 -6.49 4.18 -0.93
C GLY A 130 -6.74 4.33 -2.44
N TYR A 131 -6.29 3.34 -3.22
CA TYR A 131 -6.52 3.24 -4.65
C TYR A 131 -7.40 2.04 -4.97
N PHE A 132 -8.46 2.28 -5.72
CA PHE A 132 -9.38 1.22 -6.14
C PHE A 132 -8.74 0.27 -7.13
N ARG A 133 -9.01 -1.03 -6.96
CA ARG A 133 -8.55 -2.11 -7.85
C ARG A 133 -9.48 -2.22 -9.07
N ASP A 134 -9.52 -1.17 -9.85
CA ASP A 134 -10.35 -1.08 -11.06
C ASP A 134 -9.68 -0.16 -12.07
N ASP A 135 -9.70 -0.57 -13.33
CA ASP A 135 -9.06 0.15 -14.44
C ASP A 135 -9.94 1.22 -15.09
N GLN A 136 -11.19 1.37 -14.64
CA GLN A 136 -12.09 2.38 -15.18
C GLN A 136 -11.51 3.78 -14.94
N LYS A 137 -11.69 4.66 -15.92
CA LYS A 137 -11.18 6.06 -15.89
C LYS A 137 -11.71 6.92 -14.74
N LYS A 138 -12.78 6.49 -14.08
CA LYS A 138 -13.32 7.21 -12.92
C LYS A 138 -12.45 7.05 -11.65
N TYR A 139 -11.60 6.02 -11.60
CA TYR A 139 -10.69 5.78 -10.48
C TYR A 139 -9.30 6.30 -10.77
N ALA A 140 -8.66 6.90 -9.77
CA ALA A 140 -7.28 7.34 -9.86
C ALA A 140 -6.35 6.12 -9.98
N LYS A 141 -5.37 6.23 -10.87
CA LYS A 141 -4.36 5.18 -11.05
C LYS A 141 -3.34 5.24 -9.93
N ALA A 142 -3.05 4.09 -9.33
CA ALA A 142 -1.96 3.97 -8.38
C ALA A 142 -0.61 4.18 -9.07
N PRO A 143 0.42 4.69 -8.34
CA PRO A 143 1.77 4.83 -8.88
C PRO A 143 2.35 3.47 -9.27
N LYS A 144 3.20 3.46 -10.30
CA LYS A 144 3.86 2.26 -10.81
C LYS A 144 5.38 2.40 -10.68
N LEU A 145 6.04 1.37 -10.15
CA LEU A 145 7.49 1.33 -9.98
C LEU A 145 8.28 1.55 -11.27
N GLU A 146 7.78 1.04 -12.39
CA GLU A 146 8.53 1.00 -13.64
C GLU A 146 8.42 2.27 -14.49
N THR A 147 7.42 3.12 -14.24
CA THR A 147 7.07 4.21 -15.15
C THR A 147 7.15 5.61 -14.55
N ASP A 148 7.34 5.70 -13.24
CA ASP A 148 7.33 6.98 -12.54
C ASP A 148 8.52 7.07 -11.57
N ALA A 149 9.59 7.75 -12.01
CA ALA A 149 10.78 7.97 -11.19
C ALA A 149 10.45 8.75 -9.90
N SER A 150 9.42 9.61 -9.94
CA SER A 150 8.97 10.38 -8.77
C SER A 150 8.24 9.52 -7.75
N ALA A 151 7.71 8.36 -8.16
CA ALA A 151 7.03 7.43 -7.26
C ALA A 151 7.94 6.91 -6.14
N ASN A 152 9.25 6.83 -6.37
CA ASN A 152 10.21 6.36 -5.37
C ASN A 152 10.63 7.42 -4.35
N ASP A 153 10.42 8.71 -4.63
CA ASP A 153 10.84 9.80 -3.74
C ASP A 153 10.10 9.76 -2.39
N TYR A 154 8.85 9.28 -2.42
CA TYR A 154 8.01 9.16 -1.22
C TYR A 154 7.70 7.69 -0.84
N GLY A 155 8.29 6.71 -1.51
CA GLY A 155 8.07 5.30 -1.24
C GLY A 155 6.66 4.78 -1.53
N GLN A 156 5.84 5.51 -2.32
CA GLN A 156 4.43 5.20 -2.57
C GLN A 156 4.15 4.18 -3.67
N ALA A 157 5.17 3.77 -4.42
CA ALA A 157 5.01 2.91 -5.61
C ALA A 157 4.40 1.53 -5.29
N GLU A 158 4.71 0.97 -4.13
CA GLU A 158 4.19 -0.32 -3.70
C GLU A 158 3.03 -0.18 -2.71
N PRO A 159 1.94 -0.96 -2.86
CA PRO A 159 0.90 -1.00 -1.86
C PRO A 159 1.45 -1.59 -0.56
N LYS A 160 1.14 -0.96 0.56
CA LYS A 160 1.47 -1.48 1.89
C LYS A 160 0.40 -2.46 2.38
N LEU A 161 -0.86 -2.16 2.16
CA LEU A 161 -1.96 -3.08 2.48
C LEU A 161 -2.74 -3.35 1.19
N THR A 162 -2.80 -4.61 0.77
CA THR A 162 -3.62 -5.02 -0.37
C THR A 162 -4.96 -5.54 0.12
N ASN A 163 -6.02 -5.39 -0.69
CA ASN A 163 -7.39 -5.77 -0.33
C ASN A 163 -7.80 -5.24 1.06
N ALA A 164 -7.58 -3.95 1.30
CA ALA A 164 -7.54 -3.39 2.65
C ALA A 164 -8.77 -2.60 3.05
N ILE A 165 -9.57 -2.13 2.09
CA ILE A 165 -10.78 -1.37 2.37
C ILE A 165 -11.82 -1.59 1.27
N ARG A 166 -13.08 -1.72 1.67
CA ARG A 166 -14.23 -1.85 0.80
C ARG A 166 -15.28 -0.81 1.16
N ILE A 167 -15.79 -0.13 0.13
CA ILE A 167 -16.93 0.76 0.22
C ILE A 167 -18.09 0.11 -0.54
N ALA A 168 -19.27 0.08 0.05
CA ALA A 168 -20.44 -0.53 -0.57
C ALA A 168 -20.70 0.06 -1.97
N GLY A 169 -20.81 -0.81 -2.98
CA GLY A 169 -21.01 -0.44 -4.38
C GLY A 169 -19.76 0.07 -5.11
N MET A 170 -18.57 -0.06 -4.51
CA MET A 170 -17.28 0.30 -5.12
C MET A 170 -16.32 -0.89 -5.10
N PRO A 171 -15.31 -0.94 -5.99
CA PRO A 171 -14.29 -1.99 -5.98
C PRO A 171 -13.49 -1.98 -4.67
N LEU A 172 -12.85 -3.11 -4.37
CA LEU A 172 -11.82 -3.20 -3.34
C LEU A 172 -10.69 -2.21 -3.60
N ALA A 173 -10.06 -1.74 -2.54
CA ALA A 173 -8.92 -0.85 -2.68
C ALA A 173 -7.69 -1.36 -1.91
N ASN A 174 -6.53 -1.02 -2.48
CA ASN A 174 -5.23 -1.17 -1.87
C ASN A 174 -4.80 0.16 -1.24
N VAL A 175 -3.97 0.10 -0.20
CA VAL A 175 -3.45 1.27 0.51
C VAL A 175 -1.97 1.42 0.25
N HIS A 176 -1.59 2.60 -0.25
CA HIS A 176 -0.21 3.04 -0.42
C HIS A 176 0.16 4.02 0.70
N ALA A 177 1.42 4.07 1.07
CA ALA A 177 1.94 4.99 2.06
C ALA A 177 2.89 6.00 1.41
N TYR A 178 2.61 7.28 1.61
CA TYR A 178 3.46 8.40 1.19
C TYR A 178 4.21 8.91 2.38
N HIS A 179 5.53 8.85 2.36
CA HIS A 179 6.36 9.22 3.49
C HIS A 179 6.80 10.69 3.40
N PHE A 180 6.69 11.41 4.51
CA PHE A 180 7.05 12.82 4.61
C PHE A 180 7.84 13.10 5.88
N GLU A 181 8.85 13.94 5.76
CA GLU A 181 9.58 14.49 6.90
C GLU A 181 8.73 15.56 7.61
N ALA A 182 9.21 16.04 8.77
CA ALA A 182 8.59 17.18 9.43
C ALA A 182 8.59 18.42 8.53
N GLY A 183 7.52 19.20 8.56
CA GLY A 183 7.38 20.42 7.77
C GLY A 183 6.04 20.57 7.08
N LYS A 184 5.98 21.56 6.18
CA LYS A 184 4.80 21.80 5.30
C LYS A 184 4.96 21.07 3.99
N HIS A 185 3.90 20.41 3.57
CA HIS A 185 3.87 19.60 2.36
C HIS A 185 2.60 19.80 1.56
N THR A 186 2.71 19.60 0.26
CA THR A 186 1.58 19.53 -0.67
C THR A 186 1.71 18.25 -1.46
N LEU A 187 0.73 17.37 -1.38
CA LEU A 187 0.64 16.16 -2.21
C LEU A 187 -0.49 16.34 -3.23
N LEU A 188 -0.15 16.09 -4.50
CA LEU A 188 -1.10 16.08 -5.62
C LEU A 188 -1.34 14.62 -6.04
N LEU A 189 -2.57 14.16 -5.90
CA LEU A 189 -2.99 12.85 -6.40
C LEU A 189 -3.64 12.97 -7.78
N PRO A 190 -3.51 11.96 -8.63
CA PRO A 190 -4.04 11.99 -10.00
C PRO A 190 -5.57 12.09 -10.00
N LYS A 191 -6.12 12.46 -11.18
CA LYS A 191 -7.58 12.54 -11.40
C LYS A 191 -8.23 11.16 -11.22
N GLY A 192 -9.39 11.15 -10.54
CA GLY A 192 -10.17 9.97 -10.26
C GLY A 192 -10.47 9.79 -8.77
N TYR A 193 -11.44 8.93 -8.47
CA TYR A 193 -11.75 8.58 -7.09
C TYR A 193 -10.53 8.00 -6.39
N THR A 194 -10.17 8.55 -5.25
CA THR A 194 -9.12 8.07 -4.37
C THR A 194 -9.47 8.41 -2.92
N MET A 195 -8.99 7.65 -1.96
CA MET A 195 -9.29 7.83 -0.54
C MET A 195 -8.08 8.39 0.19
N VAL A 196 -8.28 9.45 0.96
CA VAL A 196 -7.28 9.98 1.89
C VAL A 196 -7.60 9.42 3.27
N LEU A 197 -6.86 8.38 3.68
CA LEU A 197 -7.20 7.52 4.81
C LEU A 197 -6.60 7.98 6.14
N GLY A 198 -5.74 8.99 6.10
CA GLY A 198 -5.17 9.60 7.29
C GLY A 198 -3.67 9.46 7.40
N PHE A 199 -3.14 10.00 8.49
CA PHE A 199 -1.72 10.04 8.78
C PHE A 199 -1.38 9.12 9.94
N THR A 200 -0.24 8.44 9.83
CA THR A 200 0.32 7.61 10.90
C THR A 200 1.81 7.90 11.09
N ASP A 201 2.27 7.83 12.32
CA ASP A 201 3.69 7.84 12.69
C ASP A 201 4.26 6.41 12.82
N ALA A 202 3.41 5.39 12.74
CA ALA A 202 3.80 4.00 12.80
C ALA A 202 4.32 3.50 11.44
N GLN A 203 5.23 2.54 11.50
CA GLN A 203 5.63 1.80 10.31
C GLN A 203 4.51 0.87 9.85
N VAL A 204 4.14 0.96 8.58
CA VAL A 204 3.13 0.10 7.98
C VAL A 204 3.80 -1.15 7.42
N THR A 205 3.54 -2.30 8.04
CA THR A 205 4.05 -3.59 7.57
C THR A 205 3.26 -4.06 6.35
N PRO A 206 3.92 -4.34 5.20
CA PRO A 206 3.23 -4.82 4.01
C PRO A 206 2.53 -6.16 4.26
N ARG A 207 1.24 -6.23 3.92
CA ARG A 207 0.47 -7.47 3.96
C ARG A 207 -0.78 -7.42 3.08
N ASN A 208 -1.33 -8.58 2.79
CA ASN A 208 -2.68 -8.71 2.24
C ASN A 208 -3.68 -8.78 3.39
N ALA A 209 -4.62 -7.84 3.45
CA ALA A 209 -5.68 -7.82 4.44
C ALA A 209 -6.78 -8.87 4.15
N GLY A 210 -6.81 -9.41 2.93
CA GLY A 210 -7.67 -10.53 2.57
C GLY A 210 -9.16 -10.21 2.50
N LEU A 211 -9.55 -8.93 2.38
CA LEU A 211 -10.95 -8.61 2.19
C LEU A 211 -11.43 -9.12 0.83
N ALA A 212 -12.59 -9.76 0.80
CA ALA A 212 -13.22 -10.22 -0.44
C ALA A 212 -13.96 -9.06 -1.13
N GLY A 213 -13.90 -9.01 -2.44
CA GLY A 213 -14.75 -8.14 -3.26
C GLY A 213 -16.22 -8.57 -3.18
N ALA A 214 -17.13 -7.65 -3.48
CA ALA A 214 -18.57 -7.94 -3.44
C ALA A 214 -18.95 -9.07 -4.44
N GLU A 215 -18.17 -9.28 -5.48
CA GLU A 215 -18.40 -10.32 -6.50
C GLU A 215 -17.75 -11.67 -6.15
N GLU A 216 -16.73 -11.69 -5.29
CA GLU A 216 -16.01 -12.92 -4.92
C GLU A 216 -16.74 -13.78 -3.86
N THR A 217 -17.77 -13.25 -3.22
CA THR A 217 -18.52 -13.97 -2.17
C THR A 217 -19.57 -14.94 -2.71
N MET A 218 -19.85 -14.95 -4.01
CA MET A 218 -20.90 -15.81 -4.61
C MET A 218 -20.39 -17.06 -5.31
N ASP A 219 -19.12 -17.13 -5.70
CA ASP A 219 -18.60 -18.27 -6.48
C ASP A 219 -18.22 -19.50 -5.64
N TRP A 220 -18.18 -19.40 -4.31
CA TRP A 220 -17.81 -20.53 -3.44
C TRP A 220 -18.97 -21.46 -3.07
N MET A 221 -20.18 -21.12 -3.42
CA MET A 221 -21.36 -21.92 -3.04
C MET A 221 -21.88 -22.85 -4.12
N PHE A 222 -21.27 -22.89 -5.32
CA PHE A 222 -21.79 -23.67 -6.47
C PHE A 222 -20.79 -24.63 -7.12
N TYR A 223 -19.69 -25.00 -6.44
CA TYR A 223 -18.83 -26.08 -6.91
C TYR A 223 -18.59 -27.13 -5.83
#